data_3e2a209f2251b96b43f651af67138af8
#
_entry.id   3e2a209f2251b96b43f651af67138af8
#
_cell.length_a   1.000
_cell.length_b   1.000
_cell.length_c   1.000
_cell.angle_alpha   90.00
_cell.angle_beta   90.00
_cell.angle_gamma   90.00
#
_symmetry.space_group_name_H-M   'P 1'
#
loop_
_entity.id
_entity.type
_entity.pdbx_description
1 polymer ?
#
loop_
_entity_poly.entity_id
_entity_poly.type
_entity_poly.pdbx_seq_one_letter_code
_entity_poly.pdbx_strand_id
1 'polypeptide(L)'
;MRHLFAQEGVRGVARRARGAHLRALFILLGAGFSAYAQEAGSRAEVLLQARREKAQHLVTEKSYPAEQLLDKLEDMGLLDPNRRTVWPRLGGLPTGQGFALGPQYYNPRLADGHLTFRASAAGSISQAWLADVQLTTRRIADDHIFADVLVSHLNAPRIDYYGPGPDSNPDARSNYRLETNTATGTFGVRPFSPLSFGVTAGYLTTNTGPGNREPFPKTTEVFDPIQAPGLLDQSDFLLTGVFAQFDYKDFPSARNGALVSARLTNYDDRTLDRHSFRRLDVEAQQYFSFFQNRRVIALRARSVMTFTNGFGQTVPFYLQPYLGGSDDLRGFRSYRFYDDHHIIVNAEYRWELFAGLDMALFFDAGKVVPKRSQVNFHDLEGCAGFGFRFNARNSVFLRVDVGFSHEGTRIWLKFANPF
;
A
#
# COMPACT_ATOMS: atom_id res chain seq x y z
N MET A 1 46.37 -15.53 44.19
CA MET A 1 47.87 -15.47 44.16
C MET A 1 48.23 -14.87 42.81
N ARG A 2 48.59 -13.53 42.77
CA ARG A 2 49.92 -12.99 42.45
C ARG A 2 50.42 -13.41 41.08
N HIS A 3 50.62 -12.60 40.02
CA HIS A 3 51.38 -11.33 39.81
C HIS A 3 50.93 -10.75 38.48
N LEU A 4 50.56 -9.57 38.27
CA LEU A 4 51.22 -8.23 38.22
C LEU A 4 52.58 -8.15 37.49
N PHE A 5 52.62 -7.16 36.59
CA PHE A 5 53.70 -6.41 35.92
C PHE A 5 53.80 -6.66 34.43
N ALA A 6 53.34 -5.73 33.64
CA ALA A 6 53.99 -4.52 33.09
C ALA A 6 54.70 -4.76 31.78
N GLN A 7 54.22 -4.07 30.75
CA GLN A 7 55.12 -3.29 29.90
C GLN A 7 54.29 -2.28 29.08
N GLU A 8 54.42 -1.03 29.48
CA GLU A 8 54.25 0.12 28.64
C GLU A 8 55.31 0.20 27.55
N GLY A 9 54.99 0.79 26.43
CA GLY A 9 55.99 1.31 25.51
C GLY A 9 55.97 0.75 24.12
N VAL A 10 55.05 1.17 23.25
CA VAL A 10 55.24 1.50 21.85
C VAL A 10 53.89 2.08 21.31
N ARG A 11 53.53 3.27 21.69
CA ARG A 11 52.47 4.05 21.09
C ARG A 11 52.87 5.53 21.04
N GLY A 12 53.83 5.86 20.16
CA GLY A 12 54.33 7.23 20.16
C GLY A 12 54.86 7.79 18.83
N VAL A 13 54.94 7.01 17.77
CA VAL A 13 55.62 7.50 16.53
C VAL A 13 54.75 7.55 15.27
N ALA A 14 53.60 6.90 15.26
CA ALA A 14 52.77 6.83 14.03
C ALA A 14 51.71 7.95 13.89
N ARG A 15 51.61 8.92 14.80
CA ARG A 15 50.59 9.97 14.78
C ARG A 15 51.05 11.36 14.29
N ARG A 16 52.35 11.55 14.03
CA ARG A 16 52.89 12.88 13.58
C ARG A 16 53.08 13.07 12.06
N ALA A 17 52.95 12.03 11.25
CA ALA A 17 53.17 12.13 9.80
C ALA A 17 51.92 12.36 8.95
N ARG A 18 50.69 12.19 9.51
CA ARG A 18 49.43 12.41 8.79
C ARG A 18 48.80 13.79 8.88
N GLY A 19 49.32 14.64 9.77
CA GLY A 19 48.80 15.98 10.00
C GLY A 19 49.40 17.09 9.11
N ALA A 20 50.54 16.84 8.50
CA ALA A 20 51.23 17.87 7.73
C ALA A 20 50.76 17.98 6.25
N HIS A 21 50.26 16.92 5.66
CA HIS A 21 49.76 16.96 4.26
C HIS A 21 48.33 17.48 4.14
N LEU A 22 47.51 17.45 5.20
CA LEU A 22 46.16 18.03 5.15
C LEU A 22 46.14 19.54 5.37
N ARG A 23 47.18 20.11 6.01
CA ARG A 23 47.27 21.56 6.22
C ARG A 23 47.86 22.30 5.00
N ALA A 24 48.64 21.63 4.17
CA ALA A 24 49.19 22.20 2.93
C ALA A 24 48.11 22.24 1.82
N LEU A 25 47.15 21.35 1.82
CA LEU A 25 46.05 21.34 0.81
C LEU A 25 45.02 22.45 1.08
N PHE A 26 44.81 22.86 2.33
CA PHE A 26 43.89 23.95 2.68
C PHE A 26 44.49 25.35 2.45
N ILE A 27 45.80 25.51 2.41
CA ILE A 27 46.49 26.80 2.14
C ILE A 27 46.59 27.09 0.65
N LEU A 28 46.65 26.08 -0.20
CA LEU A 28 46.66 26.25 -1.68
C LEU A 28 45.27 26.49 -2.28
N LEU A 29 44.18 26.12 -1.59
CA LEU A 29 42.81 26.45 -1.98
C LEU A 29 42.32 27.81 -1.47
N GLY A 30 43.05 28.44 -0.54
CA GLY A 30 42.72 29.75 0.03
C GLY A 30 43.33 30.95 -0.78
N ALA A 31 44.35 30.72 -1.60
CA ALA A 31 45.07 31.81 -2.29
C ALA A 31 44.50 32.13 -3.71
N GLY A 32 43.52 31.36 -4.20
CA GLY A 32 42.91 31.55 -5.53
C GLY A 32 41.63 32.40 -5.56
N PHE A 33 41.08 32.79 -4.37
CA PHE A 33 39.77 33.47 -4.32
C PHE A 33 39.84 34.96 -3.89
N SER A 34 41.01 35.56 -3.80
CA SER A 34 41.14 36.97 -3.35
C SER A 34 41.16 38.03 -4.47
N ALA A 35 40.90 37.69 -5.72
CA ALA A 35 41.01 38.62 -6.82
C ALA A 35 39.70 39.10 -7.47
N TYR A 36 38.51 38.70 -6.92
CA TYR A 36 37.23 39.18 -7.42
C TYR A 36 36.27 39.64 -6.30
N ALA A 37 36.82 40.32 -5.28
CA ALA A 37 36.04 40.97 -4.24
C ALA A 37 36.08 42.48 -4.42
N GLN A 38 35.51 42.97 -5.54
CA GLN A 38 35.21 44.40 -5.66
C GLN A 38 33.79 44.54 -6.20
N GLU A 39 32.92 45.14 -5.39
CA GLU A 39 31.57 45.61 -5.68
C GLU A 39 30.48 44.57 -6.03
N ALA A 40 30.21 43.64 -5.13
CA ALA A 40 28.86 43.12 -4.99
C ALA A 40 28.49 43.16 -3.51
N GLY A 41 27.37 43.80 -3.16
CA GLY A 41 26.80 43.74 -1.80
C GLY A 41 26.79 42.31 -1.27
N SER A 42 26.88 42.17 0.01
CA SER A 42 27.02 40.85 0.65
C SER A 42 26.04 39.84 0.01
N ARG A 43 26.46 38.60 -0.20
CA ARG A 43 25.64 37.54 -0.81
C ARG A 43 24.26 37.47 -0.13
N ALA A 44 24.15 37.88 1.13
CA ALA A 44 22.92 38.03 1.88
C ALA A 44 22.06 39.20 1.37
N GLU A 45 22.67 40.34 0.97
CA GLU A 45 21.97 41.48 0.41
C GLU A 45 21.44 41.21 -1.00
N VAL A 46 22.22 40.53 -1.83
CA VAL A 46 21.78 40.07 -3.16
C VAL A 46 20.63 39.11 -3.07
N LEU A 47 20.66 38.16 -2.11
CA LEU A 47 19.55 37.24 -1.84
C LEU A 47 18.32 37.95 -1.28
N LEU A 48 18.49 38.95 -0.44
CA LEU A 48 17.39 39.77 0.09
C LEU A 48 16.77 40.64 -0.99
N GLN A 49 17.60 41.20 -1.88
CA GLN A 49 17.15 42.00 -3.00
C GLN A 49 16.38 41.12 -4.02
N ALA A 50 16.90 39.95 -4.38
CA ALA A 50 16.22 38.98 -5.22
C ALA A 50 14.91 38.47 -4.60
N ARG A 51 14.84 38.33 -3.27
CA ARG A 51 13.60 38.01 -2.55
C ARG A 51 12.59 39.16 -2.59
N ARG A 52 13.04 40.42 -2.47
CA ARG A 52 12.17 41.60 -2.56
C ARG A 52 11.64 41.81 -3.97
N GLU A 53 12.48 41.64 -4.99
CA GLU A 53 12.05 41.69 -6.41
C GLU A 53 11.05 40.59 -6.71
N LYS A 54 11.34 39.36 -6.27
CA LYS A 54 10.41 38.24 -6.42
C LYS A 54 9.09 38.45 -5.69
N ALA A 55 9.11 39.12 -4.52
CA ALA A 55 7.90 39.46 -3.76
C ALA A 55 7.06 40.57 -4.45
N GLN A 56 7.72 41.49 -5.19
CA GLN A 56 7.02 42.53 -5.96
C GLN A 56 6.38 42.00 -7.24
N HIS A 57 6.84 40.86 -7.75
CA HIS A 57 6.30 40.16 -8.92
C HIS A 57 5.50 38.93 -8.58
N LEU A 58 5.07 38.77 -7.31
CA LEU A 58 4.10 37.76 -6.92
C LEU A 58 2.73 38.12 -7.57
N VAL A 59 2.55 37.60 -8.77
CA VAL A 59 1.21 37.49 -9.36
C VAL A 59 0.46 36.48 -8.52
N THR A 60 -0.71 36.84 -8.02
CA THR A 60 -1.62 35.90 -7.35
C THR A 60 -1.79 34.71 -8.30
N GLU A 61 -1.31 33.55 -7.88
CA GLU A 61 -1.38 32.33 -8.69
C GLU A 61 -2.86 32.07 -8.99
N LYS A 62 -3.24 32.07 -10.27
CA LYS A 62 -4.61 31.76 -10.65
C LYS A 62 -4.86 30.32 -10.26
N SER A 63 -5.74 30.09 -9.29
CA SER A 63 -6.15 28.75 -8.90
C SER A 63 -6.66 27.99 -10.14
N TYR A 64 -6.09 26.83 -10.38
CA TYR A 64 -6.53 25.96 -11.48
C TYR A 64 -7.97 25.49 -11.25
N PRO A 65 -8.73 25.15 -12.31
CA PRO A 65 -10.10 24.68 -12.17
C PRO A 65 -10.25 23.47 -11.20
N ALA A 66 -9.22 22.65 -11.10
CA ALA A 66 -9.17 21.54 -10.15
C ALA A 66 -9.03 22.03 -8.70
N GLU A 67 -8.23 23.06 -8.43
CA GLU A 67 -8.11 23.68 -7.10
C GLU A 67 -9.43 24.34 -6.69
N GLN A 68 -10.07 25.07 -7.61
CA GLN A 68 -11.38 25.70 -7.35
C GLN A 68 -12.47 24.66 -7.05
N LEU A 69 -12.41 23.50 -7.69
CA LEU A 69 -13.31 22.38 -7.37
C LEU A 69 -13.02 21.81 -5.98
N LEU A 70 -11.73 21.66 -5.65
CA LEU A 70 -11.30 21.17 -4.34
C LEU A 70 -11.68 22.14 -3.23
N ASP A 71 -11.44 23.44 -3.42
CA ASP A 71 -11.85 24.50 -2.48
C ASP A 71 -13.37 24.47 -2.25
N LYS A 72 -14.17 24.31 -3.32
CA LYS A 72 -15.63 24.17 -3.20
C LYS A 72 -16.05 22.92 -2.43
N LEU A 73 -15.39 21.77 -2.65
CA LEU A 73 -15.65 20.53 -1.90
C LEU A 73 -15.25 20.69 -0.44
N GLU A 74 -14.20 21.47 -0.17
CA GLU A 74 -13.74 21.81 1.16
C GLU A 74 -14.72 22.75 1.88
N ASP A 75 -15.17 23.81 1.21
CA ASP A 75 -16.15 24.76 1.74
C ASP A 75 -17.50 24.09 2.03
N MET A 76 -17.89 23.10 1.24
CA MET A 76 -19.03 22.24 1.51
C MET A 76 -18.82 21.28 2.69
N GLY A 77 -17.60 21.22 3.26
CA GLY A 77 -17.23 20.34 4.39
C GLY A 77 -17.18 18.86 3.99
N LEU A 78 -17.13 18.55 2.70
CA LEU A 78 -17.08 17.17 2.19
C LEU A 78 -15.71 16.51 2.37
N LEU A 79 -14.67 17.30 2.69
CA LEU A 79 -13.30 16.83 2.89
C LEU A 79 -12.83 16.92 4.35
N ASP A 80 -13.70 17.27 5.31
CA ASP A 80 -13.34 17.35 6.72
C ASP A 80 -13.52 16.00 7.43
N PRO A 81 -12.43 15.27 7.78
CA PRO A 81 -12.49 13.96 8.41
C PRO A 81 -13.02 14.00 9.86
N ASN A 82 -13.16 15.20 10.46
CA ASN A 82 -13.62 15.36 11.83
C ASN A 82 -15.11 15.73 11.95
N ARG A 83 -15.78 15.84 10.84
CA ARG A 83 -17.20 16.25 10.79
C ARG A 83 -18.11 15.02 10.75
N ARG A 84 -19.16 15.02 11.55
CA ARG A 84 -20.26 14.06 11.44
C ARG A 84 -20.98 14.34 10.12
N THR A 85 -20.87 13.46 9.11
CA THR A 85 -21.28 13.80 7.74
C THR A 85 -21.67 12.55 6.95
N VAL A 86 -22.60 12.75 6.04
CA VAL A 86 -22.86 11.82 4.93
C VAL A 86 -22.16 12.39 3.70
N TRP A 87 -21.29 11.60 3.08
CA TRP A 87 -20.62 11.98 1.84
C TRP A 87 -20.58 10.82 0.83
N PRO A 88 -20.28 11.08 -0.43
CA PRO A 88 -20.14 10.03 -1.42
C PRO A 88 -18.89 9.19 -1.12
N ARG A 89 -19.05 7.87 -1.04
CA ARG A 89 -17.96 6.91 -1.12
C ARG A 89 -17.60 6.68 -2.58
N LEU A 90 -16.33 6.87 -2.93
CA LEU A 90 -15.79 6.63 -4.27
C LEU A 90 -14.86 5.40 -4.21
N GLY A 91 -15.09 4.41 -5.07
CA GLY A 91 -14.28 3.21 -5.11
C GLY A 91 -14.56 2.22 -3.97
N GLY A 92 -13.56 1.42 -3.60
CA GLY A 92 -13.62 0.41 -2.52
C GLY A 92 -13.97 -0.99 -2.99
N LEU A 93 -14.37 -1.20 -4.25
CA LEU A 93 -14.53 -2.53 -4.83
C LEU A 93 -13.17 -3.11 -5.29
N PRO A 94 -13.04 -4.45 -5.32
CA PRO A 94 -11.88 -5.11 -5.87
C PRO A 94 -11.58 -4.66 -7.30
N THR A 95 -10.32 -4.73 -7.71
CA THR A 95 -9.91 -4.35 -9.06
C THR A 95 -10.67 -5.15 -10.12
N GLY A 96 -11.05 -4.51 -11.22
CA GLY A 96 -11.82 -5.16 -12.29
C GLY A 96 -13.34 -5.10 -12.13
N GLN A 97 -13.86 -4.62 -10.98
CA GLN A 97 -15.30 -4.48 -10.74
C GLN A 97 -15.90 -3.15 -11.21
N GLY A 98 -15.10 -2.29 -11.84
CA GLY A 98 -15.54 -0.98 -12.31
C GLY A 98 -15.48 0.10 -11.23
N PHE A 99 -15.95 1.29 -11.58
CA PHE A 99 -16.06 2.41 -10.66
C PHE A 99 -17.25 2.24 -9.72
N ALA A 100 -17.01 2.35 -8.44
CA ALA A 100 -18.05 2.28 -7.40
C ALA A 100 -18.40 3.65 -6.83
N LEU A 101 -19.67 3.87 -6.62
CA LEU A 101 -20.23 5.07 -6.01
C LEU A 101 -21.33 4.66 -5.02
N GLY A 102 -21.42 5.38 -3.92
CA GLY A 102 -22.48 5.17 -2.93
C GLY A 102 -22.38 6.11 -1.73
N PRO A 103 -23.30 6.02 -0.78
CA PRO A 103 -23.28 6.83 0.43
C PRO A 103 -22.32 6.25 1.47
N GLN A 104 -21.68 7.13 2.24
CA GLN A 104 -20.95 6.83 3.45
C GLN A 104 -21.37 7.77 4.57
N TYR A 105 -21.75 7.22 5.70
CA TYR A 105 -21.95 7.94 6.94
C TYR A 105 -20.73 7.76 7.84
N TYR A 106 -20.24 8.84 8.42
CA TYR A 106 -19.11 8.84 9.32
C TYR A 106 -19.39 9.69 10.55
N ASN A 107 -19.16 9.13 11.74
CA ASN A 107 -19.28 9.82 13.01
C ASN A 107 -18.01 9.56 13.86
N PRO A 108 -17.07 10.52 13.91
CA PRO A 108 -15.82 10.36 14.66
C PRO A 108 -15.95 10.65 16.16
N ARG A 109 -17.15 11.05 16.65
CA ARG A 109 -17.38 11.53 18.03
C ARG A 109 -18.51 10.79 18.70
N LEU A 110 -18.68 9.51 18.45
CA LEU A 110 -19.61 8.69 19.17
C LEU A 110 -19.05 8.43 20.59
N ALA A 111 -19.92 8.38 21.61
CA ALA A 111 -19.54 8.19 23.02
C ALA A 111 -18.44 9.20 23.47
N ASP A 112 -18.71 10.50 23.33
CA ASP A 112 -17.82 11.60 23.70
C ASP A 112 -16.42 11.55 23.03
N GLY A 113 -16.37 10.92 21.83
CA GLY A 113 -15.16 10.82 21.06
C GLY A 113 -14.31 9.57 21.35
N HIS A 114 -14.80 8.66 22.19
CA HIS A 114 -14.15 7.38 22.45
C HIS A 114 -14.41 6.34 21.36
N LEU A 115 -15.42 6.55 20.54
CA LEU A 115 -15.76 5.65 19.42
C LEU A 115 -15.88 6.42 18.10
N THR A 116 -15.45 5.78 17.04
CA THR A 116 -15.69 6.20 15.66
C THR A 116 -16.61 5.17 15.01
N PHE A 117 -17.68 5.64 14.39
CA PHE A 117 -18.62 4.82 13.64
C PHE A 117 -18.55 5.19 12.16
N ARG A 118 -18.48 4.18 11.31
CA ARG A 118 -18.58 4.31 9.85
C ARG A 118 -19.55 3.28 9.31
N ALA A 119 -20.47 3.69 8.46
CA ALA A 119 -21.31 2.81 7.66
C ALA A 119 -21.28 3.27 6.22
N SER A 120 -21.15 2.35 5.29
CA SER A 120 -21.11 2.70 3.87
C SER A 120 -21.66 1.61 2.98
N ALA A 121 -22.17 2.00 1.82
CA ALA A 121 -22.54 1.10 0.74
C ALA A 121 -22.13 1.74 -0.58
N ALA A 122 -21.58 0.95 -1.51
CA ALA A 122 -21.21 1.43 -2.83
C ALA A 122 -21.43 0.32 -3.86
N GLY A 123 -21.89 0.70 -5.04
CA GLY A 123 -22.13 -0.20 -6.15
C GLY A 123 -21.54 0.32 -7.45
N SER A 124 -21.35 -0.57 -8.42
CA SER A 124 -20.85 -0.28 -9.76
C SER A 124 -21.81 -0.73 -10.84
N ILE A 125 -21.63 -0.20 -12.05
CA ILE A 125 -22.37 -0.62 -13.24
C ILE A 125 -22.15 -2.09 -13.61
N SER A 126 -21.09 -2.72 -13.09
CA SER A 126 -20.84 -4.16 -13.27
C SER A 126 -21.68 -5.05 -12.37
N GLN A 127 -22.62 -4.49 -11.61
CA GLN A 127 -23.43 -5.16 -10.60
C GLN A 127 -22.63 -5.62 -9.37
N ALA A 128 -21.39 -5.16 -9.23
CA ALA A 128 -20.62 -5.35 -8.01
C ALA A 128 -21.07 -4.34 -6.95
N TRP A 129 -21.13 -4.77 -5.69
CA TRP A 129 -21.45 -3.89 -4.59
C TRP A 129 -20.80 -4.35 -3.29
N LEU A 130 -20.62 -3.39 -2.41
CA LEU A 130 -20.02 -3.56 -1.10
C LEU A 130 -20.83 -2.76 -0.08
N ALA A 131 -21.12 -3.36 1.06
CA ALA A 131 -21.65 -2.65 2.22
C ALA A 131 -20.80 -2.98 3.44
N ASP A 132 -20.45 -1.98 4.24
CA ASP A 132 -19.67 -2.20 5.46
C ASP A 132 -20.15 -1.31 6.62
N VAL A 133 -19.97 -1.84 7.84
CA VAL A 133 -20.15 -1.12 9.10
C VAL A 133 -18.93 -1.36 9.94
N GLN A 134 -18.31 -0.28 10.43
CA GLN A 134 -17.12 -0.33 11.26
C GLN A 134 -17.30 0.51 12.53
N LEU A 135 -16.89 -0.05 13.64
CA LEU A 135 -16.81 0.63 14.93
C LEU A 135 -15.38 0.51 15.46
N THR A 136 -14.73 1.63 15.69
CA THR A 136 -13.33 1.69 16.14
C THR A 136 -13.25 2.47 17.44
N THR A 137 -12.55 1.95 18.43
CA THR A 137 -12.27 2.66 19.68
C THR A 137 -11.17 3.69 19.48
N ARG A 138 -11.27 4.80 20.22
CA ARG A 138 -10.28 5.86 20.27
C ARG A 138 -10.02 6.30 21.72
N ARG A 139 -8.82 6.77 22.01
CA ARG A 139 -8.44 7.38 23.30
C ARG A 139 -8.64 6.47 24.51
N ILE A 140 -8.54 5.17 24.31
CA ILE A 140 -8.56 4.24 25.43
C ILE A 140 -7.13 4.13 25.95
N ALA A 141 -6.94 4.38 27.26
CA ALA A 141 -5.63 4.39 27.91
C ALA A 141 -4.59 5.24 27.12
N ASP A 142 -4.94 6.48 26.78
CA ASP A 142 -4.10 7.40 26.00
C ASP A 142 -3.65 6.82 24.64
N ASP A 143 -4.58 6.17 23.92
CA ASP A 143 -4.36 5.48 22.65
C ASP A 143 -3.45 4.24 22.72
N HIS A 144 -3.14 3.73 23.94
CA HIS A 144 -2.37 2.50 24.10
C HIS A 144 -3.17 1.23 23.83
N ILE A 145 -4.50 1.29 23.91
CA ILE A 145 -5.40 0.17 23.65
C ILE A 145 -6.37 0.58 22.56
N PHE A 146 -6.61 -0.32 21.63
CA PHE A 146 -7.62 -0.15 20.57
C PHE A 146 -8.39 -1.43 20.31
N ALA A 147 -9.63 -1.28 19.91
CA ALA A 147 -10.45 -2.34 19.37
C ALA A 147 -11.18 -1.86 18.12
N ASP A 148 -11.41 -2.77 17.20
CA ASP A 148 -12.11 -2.52 15.96
C ASP A 148 -13.05 -3.68 15.67
N VAL A 149 -14.27 -3.37 15.24
CA VAL A 149 -15.26 -4.34 14.76
C VAL A 149 -15.67 -3.93 13.36
N LEU A 150 -15.51 -4.84 12.40
CA LEU A 150 -15.90 -4.66 11.02
C LEU A 150 -16.87 -5.76 10.61
N VAL A 151 -18.01 -5.36 10.06
CA VAL A 151 -18.95 -6.26 9.37
C VAL A 151 -19.05 -5.76 7.94
N SER A 152 -18.86 -6.65 6.97
CA SER A 152 -18.90 -6.29 5.55
C SER A 152 -19.55 -7.39 4.71
N HIS A 153 -20.25 -6.96 3.69
CA HIS A 153 -20.73 -7.78 2.60
C HIS A 153 -20.14 -7.31 1.29
N LEU A 154 -19.62 -8.22 0.48
CA LEU A 154 -19.09 -7.97 -0.85
C LEU A 154 -19.76 -8.92 -1.84
N ASN A 155 -20.24 -8.38 -2.97
CA ASN A 155 -20.56 -9.13 -4.18
C ASN A 155 -19.68 -8.64 -5.34
N ALA A 156 -18.81 -9.50 -5.84
CA ALA A 156 -17.87 -9.22 -6.91
C ALA A 156 -18.10 -10.18 -8.09
N PRO A 157 -18.95 -9.84 -9.07
CA PRO A 157 -19.37 -10.75 -10.13
C PRO A 157 -18.36 -10.92 -11.27
N ARG A 158 -17.21 -10.22 -11.26
CA ARG A 158 -16.24 -10.17 -12.37
C ARG A 158 -14.81 -10.40 -11.89
N ILE A 159 -14.55 -11.49 -11.20
CA ILE A 159 -13.18 -11.86 -10.83
C ILE A 159 -12.63 -12.78 -11.92
N ASP A 160 -11.50 -12.39 -12.50
CA ASP A 160 -10.83 -13.18 -13.53
C ASP A 160 -10.02 -14.31 -12.88
N TYR A 161 -9.94 -15.44 -13.58
CA TYR A 161 -9.10 -16.58 -13.22
C TYR A 161 -8.47 -17.17 -14.46
N TYR A 162 -7.17 -17.49 -14.39
CA TYR A 162 -6.36 -17.98 -15.50
C TYR A 162 -5.74 -19.36 -15.23
N GLY A 163 -6.16 -20.01 -14.12
CA GLY A 163 -5.54 -21.22 -13.59
C GLY A 163 -4.41 -20.92 -12.62
N PRO A 164 -3.91 -21.97 -11.94
CA PRO A 164 -2.83 -21.83 -10.97
C PRO A 164 -1.46 -21.72 -11.65
N GLY A 165 -0.52 -21.10 -10.94
CA GLY A 165 0.89 -21.06 -11.30
C GLY A 165 1.34 -19.79 -12.03
N PRO A 166 2.67 -19.57 -12.05
CA PRO A 166 3.28 -18.41 -12.72
C PRO A 166 3.15 -18.50 -14.25
N ASP A 167 3.15 -19.71 -14.82
CA ASP A 167 3.10 -19.97 -16.26
C ASP A 167 1.66 -20.15 -16.79
N SER A 168 0.65 -19.73 -16.01
CA SER A 168 -0.76 -19.84 -16.44
C SER A 168 -0.99 -19.09 -17.75
N ASN A 169 -1.74 -19.73 -18.69
CA ASN A 169 -1.97 -19.20 -20.03
C ASN A 169 -2.83 -17.92 -19.97
N PRO A 170 -2.37 -16.76 -20.52
CA PRO A 170 -3.16 -15.52 -20.58
C PRO A 170 -4.44 -15.64 -21.40
N ASP A 171 -4.52 -16.61 -22.31
CA ASP A 171 -5.70 -16.87 -23.14
C ASP A 171 -6.74 -17.81 -22.48
N ALA A 172 -6.35 -18.51 -21.41
CA ALA A 172 -7.27 -19.31 -20.59
C ALA A 172 -8.12 -18.48 -19.63
N ARG A 173 -8.38 -17.22 -19.97
CA ARG A 173 -9.15 -16.30 -19.16
C ARG A 173 -10.58 -16.78 -18.97
N SER A 174 -10.96 -16.99 -17.74
CA SER A 174 -12.32 -17.26 -17.29
C SER A 174 -12.75 -16.22 -16.24
N ASN A 175 -13.99 -16.26 -15.80
CA ASN A 175 -14.45 -15.41 -14.73
C ASN A 175 -15.46 -16.09 -13.81
N TYR A 176 -15.46 -15.66 -12.54
CA TYR A 176 -16.41 -16.13 -11.53
C TYR A 176 -16.94 -14.97 -10.69
N ARG A 177 -18.05 -15.22 -9.99
CA ARG A 177 -18.59 -14.35 -8.96
C ARG A 177 -18.06 -14.82 -7.60
N LEU A 178 -17.63 -13.89 -6.78
CA LEU A 178 -17.33 -14.10 -5.37
C LEU A 178 -18.24 -13.23 -4.52
N GLU A 179 -18.98 -13.85 -3.62
CA GLU A 179 -19.79 -13.18 -2.60
C GLU A 179 -19.25 -13.58 -1.23
N THR A 180 -19.04 -12.60 -0.37
CA THR A 180 -18.52 -12.84 0.98
C THR A 180 -19.26 -12.02 2.02
N ASN A 181 -19.52 -12.63 3.19
CA ASN A 181 -19.87 -11.89 4.39
C ASN A 181 -18.74 -12.08 5.40
N THR A 182 -18.27 -10.98 5.96
CA THR A 182 -17.17 -11.00 6.91
C THR A 182 -17.58 -10.24 8.16
N ALA A 183 -17.41 -10.86 9.33
CA ALA A 183 -17.53 -10.18 10.62
C ALA A 183 -16.22 -10.41 11.37
N THR A 184 -15.47 -9.35 11.67
CA THR A 184 -14.18 -9.44 12.37
C THR A 184 -14.12 -8.47 13.53
N GLY A 185 -13.55 -8.93 14.64
CA GLY A 185 -13.15 -8.12 15.77
C GLY A 185 -11.62 -8.15 15.92
N THR A 186 -11.03 -7.01 16.13
CA THR A 186 -9.60 -6.84 16.39
C THR A 186 -9.42 -6.18 17.74
N PHE A 187 -8.52 -6.70 18.54
CA PHE A 187 -8.07 -6.08 19.79
C PHE A 187 -6.56 -5.94 19.76
N GLY A 188 -6.05 -4.78 20.11
CA GLY A 188 -4.62 -4.52 20.06
C GLY A 188 -4.14 -3.53 21.08
N VAL A 189 -2.83 -3.52 21.27
CA VAL A 189 -2.10 -2.60 22.13
C VAL A 189 -1.05 -1.86 21.32
N ARG A 190 -0.80 -0.63 21.72
CA ARG A 190 0.23 0.27 21.17
C ARG A 190 1.13 0.77 22.30
N PRO A 191 2.22 0.04 22.63
CA PRO A 191 3.10 0.40 23.73
C PRO A 191 3.75 1.78 23.56
N PHE A 192 4.02 2.14 22.28
CA PHE A 192 4.50 3.45 21.85
C PHE A 192 4.08 3.72 20.41
N SER A 193 4.03 4.97 20.00
CA SER A 193 3.39 5.44 18.80
C SER A 193 3.62 4.60 17.53
N PRO A 194 4.85 4.19 17.14
CA PRO A 194 5.01 3.43 15.90
C PRO A 194 4.67 1.93 16.02
N LEU A 195 4.64 1.32 17.21
CA LEU A 195 4.46 -0.13 17.38
C LEU A 195 3.05 -0.47 17.82
N SER A 196 2.39 -1.35 17.10
CA SER A 196 1.13 -1.98 17.50
C SER A 196 1.17 -3.48 17.26
N PHE A 197 0.49 -4.23 18.12
CA PHE A 197 0.26 -5.66 17.94
C PHE A 197 -1.05 -6.07 18.59
N GLY A 198 -1.57 -7.20 18.18
CA GLY A 198 -2.86 -7.64 18.69
C GLY A 198 -3.35 -8.94 18.08
N VAL A 199 -4.61 -9.20 18.35
CA VAL A 199 -5.32 -10.41 17.91
C VAL A 199 -6.53 -10.03 17.09
N THR A 200 -6.93 -10.92 16.20
CA THR A 200 -8.15 -10.81 15.40
C THR A 200 -8.93 -12.11 15.49
N ALA A 201 -10.24 -12.01 15.64
CA ALA A 201 -11.16 -13.14 15.53
C ALA A 201 -12.34 -12.74 14.64
N GLY A 202 -12.91 -13.69 13.91
CA GLY A 202 -14.01 -13.37 13.00
C GLY A 202 -14.59 -14.60 12.31
N TYR A 203 -15.58 -14.33 11.48
CA TYR A 203 -16.25 -15.33 10.66
C TYR A 203 -16.36 -14.84 9.24
N LEU A 204 -16.06 -15.70 8.28
CA LEU A 204 -16.13 -15.45 6.85
C LEU A 204 -17.02 -16.50 6.20
N THR A 205 -18.10 -16.06 5.56
CA THR A 205 -18.85 -16.92 4.64
C THR A 205 -18.46 -16.63 3.22
N THR A 206 -18.37 -17.66 2.40
CA THR A 206 -18.00 -17.54 0.99
C THR A 206 -19.02 -18.22 0.10
N ASN A 207 -19.35 -17.60 -1.02
CA ASN A 207 -20.20 -18.16 -2.06
C ASN A 207 -19.61 -17.81 -3.43
N THR A 208 -19.32 -18.80 -4.24
CA THR A 208 -18.86 -18.62 -5.62
C THR A 208 -19.95 -19.02 -6.59
N GLY A 209 -19.94 -18.40 -7.77
CA GLY A 209 -20.89 -18.69 -8.81
C GLY A 209 -20.37 -18.25 -10.18
N PRO A 210 -21.17 -18.41 -11.25
CA PRO A 210 -20.80 -17.98 -12.57
C PRO A 210 -20.56 -16.45 -12.60
N GLY A 211 -19.47 -16.03 -13.20
CA GLY A 211 -19.17 -14.61 -13.43
C GLY A 211 -20.07 -14.03 -14.53
N ASN A 212 -20.16 -12.69 -14.60
CA ASN A 212 -20.97 -11.98 -15.61
C ASN A 212 -20.14 -11.14 -16.60
N ARG A 213 -18.85 -11.47 -16.78
CA ARG A 213 -17.97 -10.78 -17.74
C ARG A 213 -18.02 -11.45 -19.11
N GLU A 214 -18.86 -10.94 -19.97
CA GLU A 214 -18.86 -11.36 -21.39
C GLU A 214 -17.70 -10.71 -22.16
N PRO A 215 -17.14 -11.39 -23.22
CA PRO A 215 -17.51 -12.71 -23.74
C PRO A 215 -16.73 -13.90 -23.12
N PHE A 216 -16.11 -13.72 -21.94
CA PHE A 216 -15.26 -14.74 -21.35
C PHE A 216 -16.07 -15.88 -20.71
N PRO A 217 -15.60 -17.15 -20.84
CA PRO A 217 -16.27 -18.31 -20.25
C PRO A 217 -16.30 -18.24 -18.73
N LYS A 218 -17.17 -19.02 -18.11
CA LYS A 218 -17.23 -19.19 -16.66
C LYS A 218 -16.07 -20.08 -16.21
N THR A 219 -15.57 -19.87 -14.98
CA THR A 219 -14.46 -20.67 -14.45
C THR A 219 -14.80 -22.16 -14.39
N THR A 220 -16.06 -22.51 -14.11
CA THR A 220 -16.56 -23.89 -14.14
C THR A 220 -16.60 -24.55 -15.52
N GLU A 221 -16.49 -23.79 -16.60
CA GLU A 221 -16.48 -24.30 -17.99
C GLU A 221 -15.04 -24.58 -18.47
N VAL A 222 -14.03 -24.00 -17.81
CA VAL A 222 -12.61 -24.04 -18.24
C VAL A 222 -11.75 -24.88 -17.32
N PHE A 223 -12.00 -24.83 -16.01
CA PHE A 223 -11.16 -25.44 -15.00
C PHE A 223 -11.92 -26.51 -14.20
N ASP A 224 -11.17 -27.53 -13.79
CA ASP A 224 -11.65 -28.58 -12.90
C ASP A 224 -11.36 -28.27 -11.41
N PRO A 225 -11.91 -29.05 -10.45
CA PRO A 225 -11.67 -28.85 -9.03
C PRO A 225 -10.21 -29.07 -8.57
N ILE A 226 -9.35 -29.70 -9.36
CA ILE A 226 -7.92 -29.86 -9.07
C ILE A 226 -7.20 -28.54 -9.36
N GLN A 227 -7.53 -27.92 -10.49
CA GLN A 227 -6.97 -26.63 -10.92
C GLN A 227 -7.57 -25.44 -10.14
N ALA A 228 -8.80 -25.59 -9.65
CA ALA A 228 -9.51 -24.59 -8.86
C ALA A 228 -10.16 -25.24 -7.61
N PRO A 229 -9.39 -25.55 -6.56
CA PRO A 229 -9.91 -26.15 -5.33
C PRO A 229 -11.04 -25.29 -4.72
N GLY A 230 -12.15 -25.91 -4.31
CA GLY A 230 -13.32 -25.19 -3.80
C GLY A 230 -14.24 -24.61 -4.87
N LEU A 231 -14.04 -24.97 -6.16
CA LEU A 231 -14.85 -24.45 -7.27
C LEU A 231 -16.33 -24.88 -7.17
N LEU A 232 -16.58 -26.11 -6.77
CA LEU A 232 -17.93 -26.68 -6.68
C LEU A 232 -18.54 -26.58 -5.27
N ASP A 233 -17.67 -26.69 -4.26
CA ASP A 233 -18.05 -26.72 -2.85
C ASP A 233 -17.36 -25.55 -2.12
N GLN A 234 -18.12 -24.69 -1.47
CA GLN A 234 -17.59 -23.56 -0.72
C GLN A 234 -17.68 -23.79 0.78
N SER A 235 -16.69 -23.25 1.49
CA SER A 235 -16.58 -23.36 2.94
C SER A 235 -16.77 -22.02 3.61
N ASP A 236 -17.33 -22.07 4.82
CA ASP A 236 -17.33 -20.97 5.76
C ASP A 236 -16.17 -21.14 6.76
N PHE A 237 -15.57 -20.03 7.19
CA PHE A 237 -14.34 -20.04 7.97
C PHE A 237 -14.49 -19.31 9.29
N LEU A 238 -14.05 -19.95 10.36
CA LEU A 238 -13.69 -19.25 11.59
C LEU A 238 -12.28 -18.68 11.42
N LEU A 239 -12.16 -17.37 11.57
CA LEU A 239 -10.90 -16.64 11.46
C LEU A 239 -10.33 -16.39 12.85
N THR A 240 -9.07 -16.74 13.06
CA THR A 240 -8.30 -16.32 14.24
C THR A 240 -6.92 -15.88 13.80
N GLY A 241 -6.39 -14.82 14.40
CA GLY A 241 -5.11 -14.31 13.93
C GLY A 241 -4.40 -13.44 14.94
N VAL A 242 -3.13 -13.20 14.67
CA VAL A 242 -2.28 -12.27 15.38
C VAL A 242 -1.61 -11.35 14.38
N PHE A 243 -1.30 -10.13 14.81
CA PHE A 243 -0.55 -9.19 13.97
C PHE A 243 0.43 -8.39 14.80
N ALA A 244 1.48 -7.92 14.13
CA ALA A 244 2.39 -6.91 14.63
C ALA A 244 2.67 -5.91 13.51
N GLN A 245 2.73 -4.62 13.83
CA GLN A 245 2.97 -3.55 12.88
C GLN A 245 3.82 -2.47 13.52
N PHE A 246 4.83 -2.03 12.79
CA PHE A 246 5.63 -0.86 13.11
C PHE A 246 5.43 0.16 11.99
N ASP A 247 4.72 1.25 12.27
CA ASP A 247 4.32 2.26 11.28
C ASP A 247 4.67 3.67 11.77
N TYR A 248 5.67 4.29 11.15
CA TYR A 248 6.04 5.68 11.37
C TYR A 248 6.03 6.52 10.10
N LYS A 249 5.18 6.11 9.14
CA LYS A 249 4.96 6.88 7.92
C LYS A 249 4.27 8.20 8.22
N ASP A 250 4.57 9.21 7.40
CA ASP A 250 3.80 10.44 7.37
C ASP A 250 2.35 10.17 6.91
N PHE A 251 1.43 10.83 7.55
CA PHE A 251 0.01 10.75 7.18
C PHE A 251 -0.45 12.11 6.60
N PRO A 252 -1.39 12.14 5.63
CA PRO A 252 -2.18 11.06 5.05
C PRO A 252 -1.55 10.36 3.84
N SER A 253 -0.55 10.95 3.19
CA SER A 253 0.16 10.35 2.05
C SER A 253 1.64 10.25 2.37
N ALA A 254 2.14 9.02 2.46
CA ALA A 254 3.51 8.78 2.87
C ALA A 254 4.52 9.38 1.88
N ARG A 255 5.34 10.31 2.39
CA ARG A 255 6.53 10.86 1.73
C ARG A 255 7.80 10.47 2.44
N ASN A 256 7.73 10.26 3.75
CA ASN A 256 8.83 9.77 4.59
C ASN A 256 8.34 8.67 5.53
N GLY A 257 9.30 7.93 6.08
CA GLY A 257 9.03 6.91 7.08
C GLY A 257 8.95 5.51 6.52
N ALA A 258 8.52 4.58 7.34
CA ALA A 258 8.42 3.17 6.97
C ALA A 258 7.22 2.50 7.63
N LEU A 259 6.79 1.41 7.02
CA LEU A 259 5.88 0.43 7.56
C LEU A 259 6.55 -0.94 7.49
N VAL A 260 6.51 -1.69 8.59
CA VAL A 260 6.77 -3.13 8.59
C VAL A 260 5.60 -3.79 9.29
N SER A 261 4.96 -4.75 8.65
CA SER A 261 3.83 -5.46 9.22
C SER A 261 3.93 -6.97 8.97
N ALA A 262 3.43 -7.74 9.92
CA ALA A 262 3.26 -9.18 9.79
C ALA A 262 1.90 -9.56 10.38
N ARG A 263 1.14 -10.37 9.65
CA ARG A 263 -0.15 -10.91 10.08
C ARG A 263 -0.21 -12.39 9.78
N LEU A 264 -0.48 -13.17 10.81
CA LEU A 264 -0.77 -14.60 10.69
C LEU A 264 -2.25 -14.82 11.00
N THR A 265 -2.99 -15.36 10.03
CA THR A 265 -4.43 -15.68 10.16
C THR A 265 -4.65 -17.16 9.91
N ASN A 266 -5.32 -17.83 10.82
CA ASN A 266 -5.81 -19.18 10.64
C ASN A 266 -7.24 -19.11 10.07
N TYR A 267 -7.48 -19.84 9.01
CA TYR A 267 -8.78 -20.11 8.39
C TYR A 267 -9.18 -21.53 8.75
N ASP A 268 -10.13 -21.68 9.63
CA ASP A 268 -10.64 -22.97 10.10
C ASP A 268 -11.96 -23.25 9.40
N ASP A 269 -11.96 -24.21 8.48
CA ASP A 269 -13.11 -24.60 7.68
C ASP A 269 -14.18 -25.24 8.58
N ARG A 270 -15.35 -24.60 8.69
CA ARG A 270 -16.45 -25.01 9.55
C ARG A 270 -17.54 -25.80 8.83
N THR A 271 -17.42 -25.97 7.51
CA THR A 271 -18.46 -26.56 6.67
C THR A 271 -18.05 -27.92 6.12
N LEU A 272 -16.89 -28.01 5.48
CA LEU A 272 -16.43 -29.19 4.74
C LEU A 272 -15.25 -29.92 5.37
N ASP A 273 -14.49 -29.23 6.24
CA ASP A 273 -13.23 -29.69 6.83
C ASP A 273 -12.18 -30.12 5.78
N ARG A 274 -12.13 -29.40 4.65
CA ARG A 274 -11.23 -29.66 3.52
C ARG A 274 -10.33 -28.49 3.18
N HIS A 275 -10.62 -27.31 3.70
CA HIS A 275 -10.01 -26.06 3.31
C HIS A 275 -9.43 -25.27 4.50
N SER A 276 -8.98 -25.98 5.55
CA SER A 276 -8.34 -25.32 6.68
C SER A 276 -6.89 -25.00 6.38
N PHE A 277 -6.50 -23.73 6.53
CA PHE A 277 -5.14 -23.24 6.23
C PHE A 277 -4.77 -22.03 7.08
N ARG A 278 -3.49 -21.72 7.12
CA ARG A 278 -2.93 -20.50 7.70
C ARG A 278 -2.39 -19.60 6.60
N ARG A 279 -2.58 -18.31 6.74
CA ARG A 279 -2.01 -17.30 5.86
C ARG A 279 -1.09 -16.38 6.65
N LEU A 280 0.15 -16.27 6.20
CA LEU A 280 1.11 -15.29 6.68
C LEU A 280 1.24 -14.19 5.62
N ASP A 281 0.92 -12.95 5.98
CA ASP A 281 1.10 -11.76 5.17
C ASP A 281 2.18 -10.89 5.82
N VAL A 282 3.27 -10.64 5.11
CA VAL A 282 4.38 -9.80 5.55
C VAL A 282 4.59 -8.69 4.53
N GLU A 283 4.66 -7.46 5.01
CA GLU A 283 4.85 -6.29 4.17
C GLU A 283 5.87 -5.33 4.80
N ALA A 284 6.75 -4.79 3.96
CA ALA A 284 7.67 -3.72 4.29
C ALA A 284 7.54 -2.60 3.26
N GLN A 285 7.42 -1.36 3.73
CA GLN A 285 7.39 -0.15 2.91
C GLN A 285 8.42 0.82 3.45
N GLN A 286 9.10 1.54 2.56
CA GLN A 286 10.06 2.58 2.91
C GLN A 286 9.88 3.77 1.97
N TYR A 287 9.88 4.96 2.55
CA TYR A 287 9.72 6.23 1.83
C TYR A 287 10.88 7.15 2.18
N PHE A 288 11.48 7.74 1.15
CA PHE A 288 12.56 8.70 1.27
C PHE A 288 12.19 9.96 0.49
N SER A 289 11.98 11.07 1.18
CA SER A 289 11.78 12.35 0.51
C SER A 289 13.06 13.17 0.47
N PHE A 290 13.20 13.97 -0.57
CA PHE A 290 14.32 14.89 -0.78
C PHE A 290 13.84 16.12 -1.57
N PHE A 291 14.72 17.13 -1.71
CA PHE A 291 14.37 18.42 -2.31
C PHE A 291 13.09 19.04 -1.69
N GLN A 292 13.10 19.22 -0.35
CA GLN A 292 11.99 19.82 0.40
C GLN A 292 10.67 19.05 0.23
N ASN A 293 10.73 17.73 0.29
CA ASN A 293 9.61 16.80 0.13
C ASN A 293 8.94 16.80 -1.26
N ARG A 294 9.54 17.46 -2.28
CA ARG A 294 8.99 17.47 -3.64
C ARG A 294 9.30 16.22 -4.44
N ARG A 295 10.22 15.39 -3.97
CA ARG A 295 10.59 14.13 -4.61
C ARG A 295 10.59 13.02 -3.58
N VAL A 296 10.08 11.85 -3.96
CA VAL A 296 9.95 10.70 -3.07
C VAL A 296 10.40 9.44 -3.81
N ILE A 297 11.24 8.64 -3.17
CA ILE A 297 11.46 7.24 -3.53
C ILE A 297 10.60 6.43 -2.58
N ALA A 298 9.67 5.65 -3.12
CA ALA A 298 8.81 4.74 -2.38
C ALA A 298 9.13 3.29 -2.79
N LEU A 299 9.44 2.46 -1.82
CA LEU A 299 9.77 1.06 -2.00
C LEU A 299 8.78 0.21 -1.19
N ARG A 300 8.36 -0.91 -1.75
CA ARG A 300 7.53 -1.91 -1.09
C ARG A 300 8.03 -3.30 -1.41
N ALA A 301 8.03 -4.17 -0.41
CA ALA A 301 8.14 -5.61 -0.58
C ALA A 301 7.01 -6.27 0.21
N ARG A 302 6.30 -7.21 -0.40
CA ARG A 302 5.23 -7.97 0.25
C ARG A 302 5.32 -9.44 -0.14
N SER A 303 5.04 -10.30 0.80
CA SER A 303 4.88 -11.74 0.57
C SER A 303 3.65 -12.24 1.30
N VAL A 304 2.85 -13.02 0.61
CA VAL A 304 1.74 -13.78 1.20
C VAL A 304 2.02 -15.26 1.02
N MET A 305 1.99 -16.00 2.11
CA MET A 305 2.23 -17.43 2.14
C MET A 305 1.07 -18.14 2.81
N THR A 306 0.60 -19.23 2.21
CA THR A 306 -0.44 -20.08 2.79
C THR A 306 0.14 -21.44 3.18
N PHE A 307 -0.39 -22.05 4.22
CA PHE A 307 0.04 -23.34 4.76
C PHE A 307 -1.21 -24.12 5.15
N THR A 308 -1.46 -25.24 4.49
CA THR A 308 -2.58 -26.13 4.84
C THR A 308 -2.39 -26.71 6.24
N ASN A 309 -3.48 -26.86 7.00
CA ASN A 309 -3.44 -27.32 8.39
C ASN A 309 -3.28 -28.84 8.54
N GLY A 310 -3.38 -29.62 7.44
CA GLY A 310 -3.29 -31.07 7.49
C GLY A 310 -3.18 -31.72 6.12
N PHE A 311 -3.00 -33.03 6.14
CA PHE A 311 -2.99 -33.84 4.91
C PHE A 311 -4.36 -33.81 4.21
N GLY A 312 -4.36 -33.64 2.91
CA GLY A 312 -5.59 -33.55 2.10
C GLY A 312 -6.31 -32.20 2.14
N GLN A 313 -5.84 -31.24 2.95
CA GLN A 313 -6.37 -29.88 2.96
C GLN A 313 -5.82 -29.09 1.77
N THR A 314 -6.65 -28.21 1.21
CA THR A 314 -6.29 -27.33 0.10
C THR A 314 -6.70 -25.90 0.39
N VAL A 315 -6.01 -24.94 -0.21
CA VAL A 315 -6.43 -23.53 -0.18
C VAL A 315 -7.44 -23.30 -1.29
N PRO A 316 -8.68 -22.84 -1.01
CA PRO A 316 -9.64 -22.56 -2.05
C PRO A 316 -9.12 -21.52 -3.03
N PHE A 317 -9.32 -21.72 -4.34
CA PHE A 317 -8.78 -20.85 -5.39
C PHE A 317 -9.16 -19.38 -5.20
N TYR A 318 -10.38 -19.12 -4.70
CA TYR A 318 -10.89 -17.77 -4.44
C TYR A 318 -10.28 -17.11 -3.17
N LEU A 319 -9.53 -17.86 -2.38
CA LEU A 319 -8.73 -17.38 -1.25
C LEU A 319 -7.22 -17.51 -1.48
N GLN A 320 -6.77 -18.07 -2.60
CA GLN A 320 -5.34 -18.11 -2.92
C GLN A 320 -4.75 -16.71 -3.08
N PRO A 321 -3.49 -16.50 -2.70
CA PRO A 321 -2.74 -15.32 -3.08
C PRO A 321 -2.72 -15.13 -4.60
N TYR A 322 -2.81 -13.89 -5.04
CA TYR A 322 -2.76 -13.55 -6.46
C TYR A 322 -1.90 -12.32 -6.71
N LEU A 323 -1.48 -12.13 -7.95
CA LEU A 323 -0.80 -10.95 -8.45
C LEU A 323 -1.43 -10.49 -9.76
N GLY A 324 -1.25 -9.20 -10.04
CA GLY A 324 -1.76 -8.50 -11.21
C GLY A 324 -2.86 -7.51 -10.86
N GLY A 325 -2.77 -6.35 -11.46
CA GLY A 325 -3.72 -5.27 -11.27
C GLY A 325 -3.08 -3.99 -10.76
N SER A 326 -3.91 -3.04 -10.40
CA SER A 326 -3.53 -1.66 -10.08
C SER A 326 -2.64 -1.48 -8.85
N ASP A 327 -2.60 -2.47 -7.96
CA ASP A 327 -1.97 -2.32 -6.64
C ASP A 327 -0.74 -3.23 -6.46
N ASP A 328 -0.49 -4.08 -7.47
CA ASP A 328 0.59 -5.07 -7.48
C ASP A 328 1.45 -4.97 -8.74
N LEU A 329 1.21 -5.83 -9.74
CA LEU A 329 1.87 -5.82 -11.05
C LEU A 329 1.05 -5.01 -12.06
N ARG A 330 1.30 -3.71 -12.13
CA ARG A 330 0.47 -2.75 -12.89
C ARG A 330 0.51 -2.90 -14.40
N GLY A 331 1.46 -3.65 -14.95
CA GLY A 331 1.51 -4.00 -16.38
C GLY A 331 0.65 -5.19 -16.77
N PHE A 332 0.09 -5.92 -15.81
CA PHE A 332 -0.70 -7.12 -16.03
C PHE A 332 -2.18 -6.91 -15.72
N ARG A 333 -3.04 -7.78 -16.25
CA ARG A 333 -4.48 -7.77 -15.93
C ARG A 333 -4.70 -8.03 -14.44
N SER A 334 -5.85 -7.59 -13.92
CA SER A 334 -6.25 -7.96 -12.56
C SER A 334 -6.34 -9.47 -12.41
N TYR A 335 -5.86 -9.99 -11.27
CA TYR A 335 -5.96 -11.41 -10.96
C TYR A 335 -5.25 -12.31 -11.99
N ARG A 336 -4.12 -11.86 -12.55
CA ARG A 336 -3.46 -12.57 -13.65
C ARG A 336 -2.80 -13.87 -13.22
N PHE A 337 -2.22 -13.91 -12.02
CA PHE A 337 -1.47 -15.05 -11.49
C PHE A 337 -2.01 -15.46 -10.14
N TYR A 338 -2.29 -16.75 -9.95
CA TYR A 338 -2.76 -17.34 -8.69
C TYR A 338 -1.88 -18.51 -8.28
N ASP A 339 -1.56 -18.60 -6.98
CA ASP A 339 -0.95 -19.80 -6.40
C ASP A 339 -0.99 -19.73 -4.86
N ASP A 340 -0.41 -20.73 -4.18
CA ASP A 340 -0.39 -20.80 -2.72
C ASP A 340 0.47 -19.73 -2.05
N HIS A 341 1.49 -19.23 -2.75
CA HIS A 341 2.37 -18.18 -2.23
C HIS A 341 2.64 -17.11 -3.28
N HIS A 342 2.89 -15.88 -2.84
CA HIS A 342 3.43 -14.85 -3.72
C HIS A 342 4.51 -14.02 -3.05
N ILE A 343 5.36 -13.41 -3.87
CA ILE A 343 6.25 -12.32 -3.51
C ILE A 343 6.15 -11.21 -4.54
N ILE A 344 6.15 -9.96 -4.08
CA ILE A 344 6.15 -8.77 -4.94
C ILE A 344 7.05 -7.69 -4.36
N VAL A 345 7.72 -6.97 -5.25
CA VAL A 345 8.46 -5.74 -4.97
C VAL A 345 7.97 -4.63 -5.89
N ASN A 346 7.79 -3.46 -5.33
CA ASN A 346 7.39 -2.26 -6.06
C ASN A 346 8.39 -1.14 -5.75
N ALA A 347 8.77 -0.38 -6.76
CA ALA A 347 9.57 0.81 -6.62
C ALA A 347 8.91 1.96 -7.38
N GLU A 348 8.77 3.11 -6.73
CA GLU A 348 8.26 4.33 -7.36
C GLU A 348 9.21 5.50 -7.11
N TYR A 349 9.46 6.28 -8.14
CA TYR A 349 10.03 7.61 -8.04
C TYR A 349 8.94 8.61 -8.35
N ARG A 350 8.53 9.38 -7.33
CA ARG A 350 7.47 10.40 -7.39
C ARG A 350 8.09 11.78 -7.37
N TRP A 351 7.56 12.72 -8.17
CA TRP A 351 7.96 14.13 -8.11
C TRP A 351 6.79 15.05 -8.36
N GLU A 352 6.76 16.13 -7.63
CA GLU A 352 5.78 17.19 -7.79
C GLU A 352 6.06 17.96 -9.10
N LEU A 353 5.09 17.96 -10.01
CA LEU A 353 5.12 18.78 -11.23
C LEU A 353 4.68 20.22 -10.90
N PHE A 354 3.57 20.34 -10.19
CA PHE A 354 3.03 21.59 -9.63
C PHE A 354 2.12 21.25 -8.46
N ALA A 355 1.71 22.29 -7.72
CA ALA A 355 0.86 22.09 -6.54
C ALA A 355 -0.37 21.23 -6.88
N GLY A 356 -0.56 20.14 -6.16
CA GLY A 356 -1.67 19.21 -6.36
C GLY A 356 -1.48 18.13 -7.43
N LEU A 357 -0.36 18.12 -8.17
CA LEU A 357 -0.08 17.07 -9.15
C LEU A 357 1.33 16.51 -9.01
N ASP A 358 1.42 15.24 -8.62
CA ASP A 358 2.67 14.48 -8.70
C ASP A 358 2.67 13.57 -9.93
N MET A 359 3.81 13.39 -10.52
CA MET A 359 4.09 12.34 -11.50
C MET A 359 4.89 11.23 -10.82
N ALA A 360 4.73 9.99 -11.28
CA ALA A 360 5.49 8.85 -10.82
C ALA A 360 6.01 8.02 -11.97
N LEU A 361 7.25 7.54 -11.84
CA LEU A 361 7.77 6.41 -12.60
C LEU A 361 7.78 5.22 -11.66
N PHE A 362 7.44 4.04 -12.17
CA PHE A 362 7.40 2.86 -11.34
C PHE A 362 7.96 1.61 -12.04
N PHE A 363 8.40 0.70 -11.21
CA PHE A 363 8.78 -0.65 -11.57
C PHE A 363 8.19 -1.62 -10.56
N ASP A 364 7.48 -2.65 -11.03
CA ASP A 364 6.91 -3.71 -10.23
C ASP A 364 7.44 -5.06 -10.69
N ALA A 365 7.79 -5.92 -9.76
CA ALA A 365 8.25 -7.28 -10.07
C ALA A 365 7.76 -8.26 -9.01
N GLY A 366 7.22 -9.41 -9.44
CA GLY A 366 6.69 -10.41 -8.51
C GLY A 366 6.40 -11.74 -9.18
N LYS A 367 6.11 -12.74 -8.39
CA LYS A 367 5.68 -14.06 -8.86
C LYS A 367 4.78 -14.74 -7.85
N VAL A 368 3.98 -15.67 -8.34
CA VAL A 368 3.27 -16.67 -7.54
C VAL A 368 3.99 -18.00 -7.63
N VAL A 369 3.91 -18.85 -6.61
CA VAL A 369 4.58 -20.17 -6.60
C VAL A 369 3.80 -21.16 -5.74
N PRO A 370 3.81 -22.48 -6.10
CA PRO A 370 3.11 -23.52 -5.34
C PRO A 370 3.86 -23.96 -4.08
N LYS A 371 5.17 -23.66 -3.96
CA LYS A 371 5.98 -24.12 -2.83
C LYS A 371 6.73 -22.97 -2.18
N ARG A 372 6.74 -22.93 -0.84
CA ARG A 372 7.48 -21.94 -0.06
C ARG A 372 8.96 -21.83 -0.44
N SER A 373 9.63 -22.95 -0.75
CA SER A 373 11.05 -22.96 -1.15
C SER A 373 11.33 -22.19 -2.45
N GLN A 374 10.30 -21.91 -3.25
CA GLN A 374 10.38 -21.15 -4.50
C GLN A 374 10.11 -19.64 -4.30
N VAL A 375 9.78 -19.21 -3.09
CA VAL A 375 9.65 -17.78 -2.75
C VAL A 375 11.07 -17.18 -2.70
N ASN A 376 11.51 -16.64 -3.81
CA ASN A 376 12.82 -16.01 -4.00
C ASN A 376 12.69 -14.92 -5.09
N PHE A 377 13.76 -14.19 -5.38
CA PHE A 377 13.80 -13.09 -6.35
C PHE A 377 14.28 -13.50 -7.76
N HIS A 378 14.26 -14.77 -8.09
CA HIS A 378 14.55 -15.26 -9.44
C HIS A 378 13.26 -15.39 -10.24
N ASP A 379 13.33 -15.23 -11.55
CA ASP A 379 12.24 -15.43 -12.51
C ASP A 379 10.95 -14.66 -12.11
N LEU A 380 11.11 -13.37 -11.79
CA LEU A 380 10.00 -12.50 -11.47
C LEU A 380 9.35 -11.96 -12.75
N GLU A 381 8.03 -11.97 -12.80
CA GLU A 381 7.26 -11.19 -13.75
C GLU A 381 7.46 -9.71 -13.47
N GLY A 382 7.84 -8.95 -14.49
CA GLY A 382 8.20 -7.55 -14.35
C GLY A 382 7.35 -6.61 -15.21
N CYS A 383 7.12 -5.42 -14.71
CA CYS A 383 6.52 -4.34 -15.49
C CYS A 383 7.07 -2.98 -15.04
N ALA A 384 7.04 -2.04 -15.97
CA ALA A 384 7.42 -0.65 -15.72
C ALA A 384 6.32 0.29 -16.23
N GLY A 385 6.32 1.52 -15.75
CA GLY A 385 5.33 2.47 -16.20
C GLY A 385 5.47 3.85 -15.59
N PHE A 386 4.49 4.66 -15.88
CA PHE A 386 4.37 6.00 -15.30
C PHE A 386 2.93 6.29 -14.88
N GLY A 387 2.77 7.29 -14.03
CA GLY A 387 1.44 7.67 -13.58
C GLY A 387 1.37 9.07 -13.02
N PHE A 388 0.14 9.54 -12.85
CA PHE A 388 -0.19 10.84 -12.29
C PHE A 388 -0.95 10.66 -10.98
N ARG A 389 -0.64 11.50 -10.00
CA ARG A 389 -1.23 11.53 -8.67
C ARG A 389 -1.85 12.90 -8.46
N PHE A 390 -3.16 12.98 -8.46
CA PHE A 390 -3.90 14.20 -8.16
C PHE A 390 -4.10 14.27 -6.65
N ASN A 391 -3.49 15.27 -6.02
CA ASN A 391 -3.45 15.43 -4.57
C ASN A 391 -4.47 16.47 -4.11
N ALA A 392 -5.20 16.16 -3.05
CA ALA A 392 -6.01 17.08 -2.30
C ALA A 392 -5.57 17.03 -0.83
N ARG A 393 -5.25 18.16 -0.21
CA ARG A 393 -4.80 18.23 1.21
C ARG A 393 -3.73 17.19 1.57
N ASN A 394 -2.70 17.05 0.75
CA ASN A 394 -1.62 16.05 0.92
C ASN A 394 -2.07 14.59 0.84
N SER A 395 -3.25 14.30 0.32
CA SER A 395 -3.75 12.96 0.07
C SER A 395 -4.02 12.76 -1.42
N VAL A 396 -3.62 11.61 -1.97
CA VAL A 396 -3.96 11.26 -3.36
C VAL A 396 -5.46 10.93 -3.41
N PHE A 397 -6.24 11.76 -4.10
CA PHE A 397 -7.64 11.48 -4.32
C PHE A 397 -7.89 10.75 -5.64
N LEU A 398 -7.01 10.94 -6.63
CA LEU A 398 -7.11 10.25 -7.92
C LEU A 398 -5.72 9.88 -8.43
N ARG A 399 -5.57 8.66 -8.87
CA ARG A 399 -4.36 8.11 -9.49
C ARG A 399 -4.68 7.57 -10.87
N VAL A 400 -3.85 7.91 -11.85
CA VAL A 400 -3.89 7.33 -13.20
C VAL A 400 -2.52 6.72 -13.48
N ASP A 401 -2.44 5.42 -13.70
CA ASP A 401 -1.21 4.69 -14.02
C ASP A 401 -1.29 4.06 -15.40
N VAL A 402 -0.18 4.09 -16.13
CA VAL A 402 0.03 3.35 -17.38
C VAL A 402 1.19 2.39 -17.15
N GLY A 403 0.90 1.10 -17.16
CA GLY A 403 1.88 0.03 -16.98
C GLY A 403 2.11 -0.77 -18.25
N PHE A 404 3.37 -1.14 -18.48
CA PHE A 404 3.83 -1.90 -19.64
C PHE A 404 4.46 -3.21 -19.19
N SER A 405 4.06 -4.31 -19.80
CA SER A 405 4.64 -5.63 -19.60
C SER A 405 4.73 -6.38 -20.93
N HIS A 406 5.26 -7.59 -20.94
CA HIS A 406 5.26 -8.45 -22.13
C HIS A 406 3.83 -8.85 -22.59
N GLU A 407 2.82 -8.77 -21.70
CA GLU A 407 1.41 -8.98 -22.03
C GLU A 407 0.71 -7.71 -22.57
N GLY A 408 1.44 -6.60 -22.77
CA GLY A 408 0.95 -5.35 -23.34
C GLY A 408 0.81 -4.22 -22.35
N THR A 409 -0.04 -3.25 -22.67
CA THR A 409 -0.24 -2.01 -21.89
C THR A 409 -1.52 -2.07 -21.08
N ARG A 410 -1.47 -1.55 -19.85
CA ARG A 410 -2.63 -1.42 -18.94
C ARG A 410 -2.74 0.00 -18.45
N ILE A 411 -3.99 0.48 -18.34
CA ILE A 411 -4.31 1.79 -17.79
C ILE A 411 -5.20 1.58 -16.57
N TRP A 412 -4.82 2.19 -15.45
CA TRP A 412 -5.53 2.11 -14.18
C TRP A 412 -5.99 3.48 -13.71
N LEU A 413 -7.20 3.55 -13.21
CA LEU A 413 -7.76 4.72 -12.54
C LEU A 413 -8.22 4.30 -11.14
N LYS A 414 -7.66 4.93 -10.10
CA LYS A 414 -7.89 4.61 -8.69
C LYS A 414 -7.97 5.85 -7.82
N PHE A 415 -8.59 5.71 -6.65
CA PHE A 415 -8.79 6.78 -5.67
C PHE A 415 -7.93 6.59 -4.42
N ALA A 416 -6.70 6.15 -4.58
CA ALA A 416 -5.70 6.00 -3.52
C ALA A 416 -4.31 5.76 -4.11
N ASN A 417 -3.27 5.86 -3.29
CA ASN A 417 -1.94 5.35 -3.63
C ASN A 417 -1.96 3.81 -3.75
N PRO A 418 -1.01 3.19 -4.47
CA PRO A 418 -0.90 1.73 -4.57
C PRO A 418 -0.47 1.10 -3.23
N PHE A 419 0.32 1.82 -2.44
CA PHE A 419 0.82 1.44 -1.11
C PHE A 419 1.27 2.67 -0.33
#